data_b9a38952e1dfb705a391b85f8c31d482
#
_entry.id   b9a38952e1dfb705a391b85f8c31d482
#
_cell.length_a   1.000
_cell.length_b   1.000
_cell.length_c   1.000
_cell.angle_alpha   90.00
_cell.angle_beta   90.00
_cell.angle_gamma   90.00
#
_symmetry.space_group_name_H-M   'P 1'
#
loop_
_entity.id
_entity.type
_entity.pdbx_description
1 polymer ?
#
loop_
_entity_poly.entity_id
_entity_poly.type
_entity_poly.pdbx_seq_one_letter_code
_entity_poly.pdbx_strand_id
1 'polypeptide(L)'
;DLAQAEGISDLINASSKSAARSASLSMQGEFSFQVREIVEDIIEMRKFVEACIDFPAEDIDFLDNRDLKKRLMSCIRKLNLVIKRAHQGRILQEGINVALTGKPNAGKSTLFNLLTGYDSAIVTSTPGTTRDVLREKVLINDVPIFLSDSAGLRESDEEIEKEGIRRAEEEI
;
A
#
# COMPACT_ATOMS: atom_id res chain seq x y z
N ASP A 1 8.98 16.26 8.10
CA ASP A 1 9.06 15.01 8.84
C ASP A 1 9.52 13.84 7.95
N LEU A 2 9.56 12.62 8.50
CA LEU A 2 10.05 11.46 7.78
C LEU A 2 9.18 11.15 6.55
N ALA A 3 7.86 11.20 6.68
CA ALA A 3 6.94 10.92 5.57
C ALA A 3 7.09 11.95 4.42
N GLN A 4 7.38 13.21 4.74
CA GLN A 4 7.67 14.24 3.74
C GLN A 4 9.02 13.99 3.04
N ALA A 5 10.04 13.54 3.79
CA ALA A 5 11.34 13.20 3.22
C ALA A 5 11.25 11.95 2.30
N GLU A 6 10.50 10.93 2.70
CA GLU A 6 10.17 9.78 1.86
C GLU A 6 9.39 10.21 0.61
N GLY A 7 8.44 11.15 0.74
CA GLY A 7 7.72 11.72 -0.40
C GLY A 7 8.61 12.35 -1.46
N ILE A 8 9.75 12.94 -1.08
CA ILE A 8 10.74 13.46 -2.05
C ILE A 8 11.41 12.32 -2.80
N SER A 9 11.84 11.27 -2.09
CA SER A 9 12.43 10.08 -2.70
C SER A 9 11.43 9.40 -3.66
N ASP A 10 10.19 9.26 -3.22
CA ASP A 10 9.10 8.69 -4.00
C ASP A 10 8.80 9.48 -5.27
N LEU A 11 8.86 10.82 -5.19
CA LEU A 11 8.65 11.68 -6.34
C LEU A 11 9.74 11.50 -7.40
N ILE A 12 10.99 11.36 -6.97
CA ILE A 12 12.14 11.13 -7.87
C ILE A 12 12.02 9.77 -8.56
N ASN A 13 11.54 8.75 -7.84
CA ASN A 13 11.41 7.38 -8.31
C ASN A 13 10.04 7.07 -8.94
N ALA A 14 9.15 8.05 -9.02
CA ALA A 14 7.80 7.85 -9.51
C ALA A 14 7.79 7.36 -10.97
N SER A 15 7.17 6.21 -11.20
CA SER A 15 7.10 5.56 -12.51
C SER A 15 5.80 5.84 -13.26
N SER A 16 4.86 6.57 -12.64
CA SER A 16 3.58 6.95 -13.23
C SER A 16 3.16 8.34 -12.77
N LYS A 17 2.19 8.95 -13.49
CA LYS A 17 1.63 10.25 -13.10
C LYS A 17 0.91 10.17 -11.75
N SER A 18 0.20 9.06 -11.50
CA SER A 18 -0.51 8.82 -10.24
C SER A 18 0.46 8.66 -9.08
N ALA A 19 1.59 7.94 -9.28
CA ALA A 19 2.65 7.83 -8.28
C ALA A 19 3.26 9.19 -7.96
N ALA A 20 3.64 9.98 -8.96
CA ALA A 20 4.19 11.32 -8.79
C ALA A 20 3.23 12.26 -8.05
N ARG A 21 1.93 12.20 -8.36
CA ARG A 21 0.90 12.98 -7.65
C ARG A 21 0.76 12.56 -6.20
N SER A 22 0.76 11.25 -5.91
CA SER A 22 0.69 10.73 -4.55
C SER A 22 1.91 11.16 -3.73
N ALA A 23 3.11 11.02 -4.29
CA ALA A 23 4.36 11.46 -3.68
C ALA A 23 4.38 12.97 -3.39
N SER A 24 3.88 13.80 -4.32
CA SER A 24 3.75 15.24 -4.14
C SER A 24 2.83 15.60 -2.96
N LEU A 25 1.71 14.91 -2.77
CA LEU A 25 0.82 15.11 -1.63
C LEU A 25 1.50 14.71 -0.30
N SER A 26 2.25 13.60 -0.29
CA SER A 26 3.05 13.20 0.89
C SER A 26 4.11 14.24 1.24
N MET A 27 4.83 14.76 0.25
CA MET A 27 5.82 15.83 0.42
C MET A 27 5.19 17.11 0.98
N GLN A 28 3.96 17.44 0.60
CA GLN A 28 3.21 18.59 1.14
C GLN A 28 2.71 18.37 2.57
N GLY A 29 2.87 17.17 3.14
CA GLY A 29 2.51 16.85 4.52
C GLY A 29 1.05 16.43 4.72
N GLU A 30 0.32 16.11 3.65
CA GLU A 30 -1.09 15.69 3.74
C GLU A 30 -1.27 14.47 4.65
N PHE A 31 -0.40 13.46 4.52
CA PHE A 31 -0.42 12.28 5.39
C PHE A 31 -0.18 12.64 6.85
N SER A 32 0.86 13.42 7.11
CA SER A 32 1.23 13.86 8.46
C SER A 32 0.15 14.72 9.12
N PHE A 33 -0.56 15.51 8.34
CA PHE A 33 -1.70 16.29 8.80
C PHE A 33 -2.84 15.39 9.27
N GLN A 34 -3.23 14.39 8.46
CA GLN A 34 -4.30 13.44 8.80
C GLN A 34 -3.96 12.62 10.05
N VAL A 35 -2.72 12.17 10.20
CA VAL A 35 -2.26 11.46 11.40
C VAL A 35 -2.33 12.36 12.63
N ARG A 36 -1.92 13.61 12.50
CA ARG A 36 -1.94 14.60 13.60
C ARG A 36 -3.34 14.88 14.10
N GLU A 37 -4.32 15.04 13.20
CA GLU A 37 -5.73 15.19 13.59
C GLU A 37 -6.24 13.99 14.41
N ILE A 38 -5.86 12.76 14.02
CA ILE A 38 -6.24 11.55 14.77
C ILE A 38 -5.59 11.56 16.17
N VAL A 39 -4.32 11.92 16.26
CA VAL A 39 -3.60 12.01 17.53
C VAL A 39 -4.24 13.05 18.45
N GLU A 40 -4.61 14.21 17.94
CA GLU A 40 -5.29 15.26 18.70
C GLU A 40 -6.66 14.77 19.23
N ASP A 41 -7.47 14.11 18.39
CA ASP A 41 -8.74 13.51 18.80
C ASP A 41 -8.53 12.51 19.96
N ILE A 42 -7.49 11.67 19.89
CA ILE A 42 -7.15 10.68 20.94
C ILE A 42 -6.69 11.38 22.22
N ILE A 43 -5.88 12.43 22.13
CA ILE A 43 -5.40 13.20 23.27
C ILE A 43 -6.59 13.84 23.99
N GLU A 44 -7.53 14.43 23.27
CA GLU A 44 -8.73 15.02 23.87
C GLU A 44 -9.61 13.97 24.56
N MET A 45 -9.80 12.80 23.96
CA MET A 45 -10.52 11.69 24.60
C MET A 45 -9.79 11.21 25.87
N ARG A 46 -8.46 11.11 25.83
CA ARG A 46 -7.64 10.72 26.99
C ARG A 46 -7.77 11.71 28.13
N LYS A 47 -7.62 13.01 27.87
CA LYS A 47 -7.79 14.07 28.88
C LYS A 47 -9.15 13.95 29.58
N PHE A 48 -10.19 13.70 28.79
CA PHE A 48 -11.53 13.54 29.34
C PHE A 48 -11.64 12.32 30.27
N VAL A 49 -11.09 11.17 29.88
CA VAL A 49 -11.10 9.95 30.70
C VAL A 49 -10.25 10.15 31.96
N GLU A 50 -9.05 10.76 31.87
CA GLU A 50 -8.18 11.08 33.00
C GLU A 50 -8.93 12.00 34.02
N ALA A 51 -9.62 13.04 33.54
CA ALA A 51 -10.40 13.92 34.41
C ALA A 51 -11.53 13.17 35.15
N CYS A 52 -12.20 12.22 34.50
CA CYS A 52 -13.21 11.39 35.15
C CYS A 52 -12.65 10.48 36.24
N ILE A 53 -11.39 10.04 36.09
CA ILE A 53 -10.72 9.19 37.08
C ILE A 53 -10.25 10.02 38.28
N ASP A 54 -9.70 11.21 38.01
CA ASP A 54 -9.10 12.07 39.03
C ASP A 54 -10.16 12.78 39.91
N PHE A 55 -11.34 13.04 39.36
CA PHE A 55 -12.41 13.77 40.05
C PHE A 55 -13.74 12.97 40.16
N PRO A 56 -13.71 11.79 40.81
CA PRO A 56 -14.89 10.92 40.84
C PRO A 56 -16.03 11.45 41.73
N ALA A 57 -15.79 12.48 42.56
CA ALA A 57 -16.76 13.03 43.51
C ALA A 57 -17.52 14.26 42.98
N GLU A 58 -17.11 14.79 41.85
CA GLU A 58 -17.86 15.85 41.19
C GLU A 58 -18.99 15.21 40.38
N ASP A 59 -20.27 15.55 40.71
CA ASP A 59 -21.46 15.19 39.94
C ASP A 59 -21.48 15.85 38.53
N ILE A 60 -20.34 15.86 37.91
CA ILE A 60 -20.18 16.25 36.51
C ILE A 60 -20.57 14.99 35.75
N ASP A 61 -21.75 15.04 35.14
CA ASP A 61 -22.21 14.01 34.19
C ASP A 61 -21.29 13.98 32.95
N PHE A 62 -19.99 13.75 33.23
CA PHE A 62 -18.90 13.75 32.24
C PHE A 62 -19.04 12.61 31.22
N LEU A 63 -19.96 11.69 31.54
CA LEU A 63 -20.13 10.48 30.76
C LEU A 63 -21.56 10.31 30.29
N ASP A 64 -22.00 11.16 29.36
CA ASP A 64 -22.83 10.53 28.36
C ASP A 64 -21.86 9.59 27.58
N ASN A 65 -21.81 8.34 28.07
CA ASN A 65 -21.05 7.22 27.52
C ASN A 65 -21.25 7.08 26.00
N ARG A 66 -22.31 7.72 25.47
CA ARG A 66 -22.66 7.78 24.05
C ARG A 66 -21.79 8.76 23.28
N ASP A 67 -21.38 9.87 23.89
CA ASP A 67 -20.57 10.88 23.16
C ASP A 67 -19.11 10.42 23.01
N LEU A 68 -18.52 9.87 24.07
CA LEU A 68 -17.17 9.26 24.02
C LEU A 68 -17.13 8.12 22.99
N LYS A 69 -18.16 7.25 23.01
CA LYS A 69 -18.27 6.16 22.04
C LYS A 69 -18.40 6.67 20.60
N LYS A 70 -19.17 7.74 20.36
CA LYS A 70 -19.28 8.38 19.04
C LYS A 70 -17.94 8.95 18.57
N ARG A 71 -17.20 9.64 19.45
CA ARG A 71 -15.88 10.19 19.15
C ARG A 71 -14.89 9.08 18.82
N LEU A 72 -14.85 8.01 19.62
CA LEU A 72 -13.99 6.85 19.37
C LEU A 72 -14.30 6.19 18.01
N MET A 73 -15.59 5.98 17.71
CA MET A 73 -16.01 5.42 16.43
C MET A 73 -15.68 6.35 15.24
N SER A 74 -15.70 7.66 15.45
CA SER A 74 -15.26 8.64 14.44
C SER A 74 -13.75 8.53 14.19
N CYS A 75 -12.96 8.43 15.26
CA CYS A 75 -11.51 8.26 15.20
C CYS A 75 -11.13 6.96 14.47
N ILE A 76 -11.78 5.84 14.78
CA ILE A 76 -11.59 4.56 14.08
C ILE A 76 -11.91 4.69 12.58
N ARG A 77 -12.98 5.39 12.21
CA ARG A 77 -13.31 5.62 10.78
C ARG A 77 -12.23 6.45 10.07
N LYS A 78 -11.73 7.53 10.70
CA LYS A 78 -10.63 8.34 10.16
C LYS A 78 -9.38 7.49 9.96
N LEU A 79 -9.01 6.69 10.95
CA LEU A 79 -7.85 5.80 10.90
C LEU A 79 -7.96 4.78 9.75
N ASN A 80 -9.09 4.11 9.62
CA ASN A 80 -9.33 3.16 8.55
C ASN A 80 -9.26 3.81 7.15
N LEU A 81 -9.71 5.06 7.02
CA LEU A 81 -9.60 5.81 5.78
C LEU A 81 -8.13 6.12 5.43
N VAL A 82 -7.33 6.53 6.43
CA VAL A 82 -5.89 6.77 6.26
C VAL A 82 -5.16 5.49 5.85
N ILE A 83 -5.43 4.36 6.53
CA ILE A 83 -4.86 3.04 6.19
C ILE A 83 -5.20 2.65 4.74
N LYS A 84 -6.47 2.80 4.34
CA LYS A 84 -6.89 2.49 2.97
C LYS A 84 -6.17 3.34 1.93
N ARG A 85 -6.02 4.65 2.18
CA ARG A 85 -5.30 5.57 1.29
C ARG A 85 -3.81 5.25 1.22
N ALA A 86 -3.18 4.94 2.37
CA ALA A 86 -1.78 4.53 2.42
C ALA A 86 -1.53 3.25 1.62
N HIS A 87 -2.42 2.26 1.74
CA HIS A 87 -2.33 1.04 0.94
C HIS A 87 -2.45 1.31 -0.57
N GLN A 88 -3.39 2.18 -0.99
CA GLN A 88 -3.52 2.59 -2.39
C GLN A 88 -2.28 3.34 -2.90
N GLY A 89 -1.73 4.25 -2.09
CA GLY A 89 -0.48 4.96 -2.40
C GLY A 89 0.70 4.01 -2.58
N ARG A 90 0.82 3.01 -1.72
CA ARG A 90 1.84 1.97 -1.80
C ARG A 90 1.74 1.17 -3.11
N ILE A 91 0.54 0.77 -3.53
CA ILE A 91 0.34 0.07 -4.81
C ILE A 91 0.77 0.94 -5.99
N LEU A 92 0.50 2.25 -5.97
CA LEU A 92 0.92 3.16 -7.03
C LEU A 92 2.44 3.34 -7.09
N GLN A 93 3.12 3.27 -5.95
CA GLN A 93 4.57 3.45 -5.85
C GLN A 93 5.33 2.15 -6.11
N GLU A 94 5.02 1.08 -5.37
CA GLU A 94 5.70 -0.20 -5.45
C GLU A 94 5.22 -1.06 -6.64
N GLY A 95 3.99 -0.82 -7.11
CA GLY A 95 3.37 -1.64 -8.15
C GLY A 95 2.85 -2.98 -7.62
N ILE A 96 2.40 -3.81 -8.56
CA ILE A 96 1.85 -5.15 -8.30
C ILE A 96 2.70 -6.18 -9.02
N ASN A 97 3.18 -7.21 -8.30
CA ASN A 97 3.85 -8.34 -8.92
C ASN A 97 2.80 -9.36 -9.40
N VAL A 98 2.85 -9.72 -10.68
CA VAL A 98 1.94 -10.68 -11.31
C VAL A 98 2.74 -11.78 -11.97
N ALA A 99 2.55 -13.02 -11.53
CA ALA A 99 3.13 -14.20 -12.17
C ALA A 99 2.10 -14.89 -13.07
N LEU A 100 2.45 -15.14 -14.33
CA LEU A 100 1.60 -15.87 -15.27
C LEU A 100 1.89 -17.36 -15.14
N THR A 101 0.99 -18.13 -14.53
CA THR A 101 1.12 -19.56 -14.34
C THR A 101 0.09 -20.34 -15.16
N GLY A 102 0.36 -21.60 -15.47
CA GLY A 102 -0.57 -22.48 -16.18
C GLY A 102 0.11 -23.52 -17.07
N LYS A 103 -0.70 -24.45 -17.60
CA LYS A 103 -0.22 -25.57 -18.45
C LYS A 103 0.57 -25.09 -19.67
N PRO A 104 1.48 -25.90 -20.22
CA PRO A 104 2.12 -25.62 -21.51
C PRO A 104 1.05 -25.33 -22.58
N ASN A 105 1.36 -24.40 -23.48
CA ASN A 105 0.45 -23.98 -24.58
C ASN A 105 -0.90 -23.38 -24.18
N ALA A 106 -1.05 -22.92 -22.93
CA ALA A 106 -2.26 -22.25 -22.44
C ALA A 106 -2.37 -20.76 -22.87
N GLY A 107 -1.45 -20.26 -23.69
CA GLY A 107 -1.47 -18.87 -24.18
C GLY A 107 -0.77 -17.86 -23.28
N LYS A 108 0.01 -18.30 -22.28
CA LYS A 108 0.73 -17.40 -21.35
C LYS A 108 1.62 -16.41 -22.07
N SER A 109 2.49 -16.88 -22.98
CA SER A 109 3.40 -16.03 -23.76
C SER A 109 2.64 -15.06 -24.68
N THR A 110 1.49 -15.48 -25.21
CA THR A 110 0.63 -14.59 -26.02
C THR A 110 0.05 -13.49 -25.16
N LEU A 111 -0.45 -13.80 -23.95
CA LEU A 111 -0.97 -12.82 -23.00
C LEU A 111 0.15 -11.89 -22.51
N PHE A 112 1.32 -12.44 -22.18
CA PHE A 112 2.50 -11.68 -21.78
C PHE A 112 2.87 -10.66 -22.86
N ASN A 113 3.03 -11.09 -24.10
CA ASN A 113 3.37 -10.23 -25.24
C ASN A 113 2.26 -9.19 -25.52
N LEU A 114 1.01 -9.55 -25.32
CA LEU A 114 -0.10 -8.61 -25.48
C LEU A 114 -0.08 -7.51 -24.40
N LEU A 115 0.23 -7.88 -23.16
CA LEU A 115 0.32 -6.93 -22.04
C LEU A 115 1.55 -6.02 -22.16
N THR A 116 2.67 -6.56 -22.63
CA THR A 116 3.93 -5.81 -22.82
C THR A 116 3.94 -5.00 -24.11
N GLY A 117 3.14 -5.40 -25.10
CA GLY A 117 3.01 -4.70 -26.39
C GLY A 117 2.05 -3.49 -26.37
N TYR A 118 1.35 -3.23 -25.28
CA TYR A 118 0.61 -1.97 -25.11
C TYR A 118 1.61 -0.82 -25.00
N ASP A 119 1.43 0.24 -25.78
CA ASP A 119 2.27 1.45 -25.97
C ASP A 119 2.62 2.25 -24.69
N SER A 120 2.39 1.69 -23.52
CA SER A 120 2.66 2.30 -22.22
C SER A 120 3.87 1.69 -21.49
N ALA A 121 4.55 0.72 -22.11
CA ALA A 121 5.70 0.09 -21.48
C ALA A 121 6.92 1.00 -21.53
N ILE A 122 7.16 1.74 -20.46
CA ILE A 122 8.50 2.29 -20.20
C ILE A 122 9.34 1.09 -19.73
N VAL A 123 9.97 0.41 -20.69
CA VAL A 123 10.95 -0.64 -20.41
C VAL A 123 12.20 0.05 -19.88
N THR A 124 12.33 0.13 -18.57
CA THR A 124 13.63 0.44 -17.95
C THR A 124 14.31 -0.90 -17.63
N SER A 125 15.11 -1.38 -18.57
CA SER A 125 16.11 -2.40 -18.28
C SER A 125 17.15 -1.77 -17.34
N THR A 126 17.10 -2.08 -16.05
CA THR A 126 18.19 -1.80 -15.14
C THR A 126 19.27 -2.87 -15.39
N PRO A 127 20.45 -2.54 -16.00
CA PRO A 127 21.49 -3.52 -16.18
C PRO A 127 22.16 -3.80 -14.84
N GLY A 128 22.19 -5.04 -14.39
CA GLY A 128 23.08 -5.30 -13.28
C GLY A 128 22.96 -6.56 -12.45
N THR A 129 22.17 -7.58 -12.80
CA THR A 129 22.28 -8.87 -12.10
C THR A 129 21.95 -10.04 -13.05
N THR A 130 22.97 -10.83 -13.37
CA THR A 130 22.92 -11.94 -14.33
C THR A 130 22.23 -13.20 -13.81
N ARG A 131 21.25 -13.09 -12.89
CA ARG A 131 20.45 -14.22 -12.35
C ARG A 131 18.99 -13.86 -12.02
N ASP A 132 18.52 -12.67 -12.37
CA ASP A 132 17.16 -12.26 -12.06
C ASP A 132 16.20 -12.65 -13.19
N VAL A 133 15.10 -13.30 -12.79
CA VAL A 133 13.90 -13.54 -13.58
C VAL A 133 13.57 -12.28 -14.38
N LEU A 134 13.38 -12.42 -15.68
CA LEU A 134 12.96 -11.32 -16.56
C LEU A 134 11.64 -10.75 -16.04
N ARG A 135 11.74 -9.66 -15.31
CA ARG A 135 10.58 -8.90 -14.83
C ARG A 135 10.35 -7.74 -15.77
N GLU A 136 9.27 -7.78 -16.52
CA GLU A 136 8.88 -6.65 -17.35
C GLU A 136 7.89 -5.77 -16.60
N LYS A 137 8.18 -4.45 -16.59
CA LYS A 137 7.32 -3.44 -15.97
C LYS A 137 6.38 -2.88 -17.02
N VAL A 138 5.08 -3.01 -16.77
CA VAL A 138 4.00 -2.49 -17.61
C VAL A 138 3.16 -1.51 -16.80
N LEU A 139 2.70 -0.43 -17.41
CA LEU A 139 1.74 0.48 -16.78
C LEU A 139 0.33 0.13 -17.28
N ILE A 140 -0.54 -0.33 -16.39
CA ILE A 140 -1.96 -0.54 -16.70
C ILE A 140 -2.80 0.44 -15.89
N ASN A 141 -3.51 1.33 -16.55
CA ASN A 141 -4.27 2.41 -15.91
C ASN A 141 -3.45 3.21 -14.89
N ASP A 142 -2.22 3.55 -15.24
CA ASP A 142 -1.29 4.32 -14.40
C ASP A 142 -0.78 3.55 -13.14
N VAL A 143 -1.07 2.24 -13.02
CA VAL A 143 -0.57 1.35 -11.98
C VAL A 143 0.60 0.55 -12.53
N PRO A 144 1.78 0.56 -11.89
CA PRO A 144 2.92 -0.27 -12.28
C PRO A 144 2.61 -1.75 -12.00
N ILE A 145 2.77 -2.60 -13.01
CA ILE A 145 2.64 -4.04 -12.88
C ILE A 145 3.95 -4.67 -13.31
N PHE A 146 4.54 -5.48 -12.44
CA PHE A 146 5.74 -6.27 -12.73
C PHE A 146 5.31 -7.67 -13.14
N LEU A 147 5.41 -7.95 -14.44
CA LEU A 147 5.09 -9.27 -14.98
C LEU A 147 6.32 -10.17 -14.89
N SER A 148 6.16 -11.33 -14.30
CA SER A 148 7.16 -12.41 -14.33
C SER A 148 6.63 -13.57 -15.17
N ASP A 149 7.45 -14.02 -16.14
CA ASP A 149 7.14 -15.23 -16.90
C ASP A 149 7.62 -16.46 -16.12
N SER A 150 6.71 -17.39 -15.82
CA SER A 150 7.04 -18.64 -15.16
C SER A 150 7.84 -19.60 -16.04
N ALA A 151 8.02 -19.32 -17.34
CA ALA A 151 8.81 -20.15 -18.23
C ALA A 151 10.31 -20.12 -17.90
N GLY A 152 10.83 -19.02 -17.32
CA GLY A 152 12.21 -18.89 -16.82
C GLY A 152 12.45 -19.50 -15.44
N LEU A 153 11.41 -19.87 -14.72
CA LEU A 153 11.47 -20.39 -13.35
C LEU A 153 11.60 -21.92 -13.26
N ARG A 154 11.73 -22.63 -14.40
CA ARG A 154 11.65 -24.09 -14.47
C ARG A 154 12.78 -24.88 -13.81
N GLU A 155 13.81 -24.28 -13.26
CA GLU A 155 14.87 -25.00 -12.54
C GLU A 155 14.84 -24.83 -11.00
N SER A 156 13.89 -24.03 -10.45
CA SER A 156 13.72 -23.87 -8.99
C SER A 156 12.27 -24.07 -8.54
N ASP A 157 11.41 -24.64 -9.37
CA ASP A 157 9.94 -24.51 -9.29
C ASP A 157 9.26 -25.24 -8.13
N GLU A 158 9.84 -26.30 -7.55
CA GLU A 158 9.14 -27.02 -6.48
C GLU A 158 9.12 -26.31 -5.12
N GLU A 159 10.13 -25.51 -4.81
CA GLU A 159 10.20 -24.81 -3.51
C GLU A 159 9.43 -23.49 -3.50
N ILE A 160 9.48 -22.73 -4.60
CA ILE A 160 8.80 -21.42 -4.70
C ILE A 160 7.28 -21.61 -4.86
N GLU A 161 6.84 -22.63 -5.58
CA GLU A 161 5.42 -22.94 -5.74
C GLU A 161 4.80 -23.43 -4.41
N LYS A 162 5.51 -24.26 -3.66
CA LYS A 162 5.08 -24.70 -2.31
C LYS A 162 5.02 -23.53 -1.32
N GLU A 163 5.97 -22.61 -1.35
CA GLU A 163 5.97 -21.42 -0.47
C GLU A 163 4.86 -20.42 -0.86
N GLY A 164 4.59 -20.25 -2.18
CA GLY A 164 3.48 -19.42 -2.68
C GLY A 164 2.11 -19.97 -2.28
N ILE A 165 1.91 -21.29 -2.35
CA ILE A 165 0.68 -21.95 -1.92
C ILE A 165 0.52 -21.83 -0.40
N ARG A 166 1.58 -22.05 0.38
CA ARG A 166 1.56 -21.91 1.84
C ARG A 166 1.15 -20.52 2.29
N ARG A 167 1.70 -19.46 1.66
CA ARG A 167 1.33 -18.08 1.99
C ARG A 167 -0.09 -17.72 1.61
N ALA A 168 -0.60 -18.28 0.51
CA ALA A 168 -2.00 -18.10 0.11
C ALA A 168 -2.97 -18.81 1.06
N GLU A 169 -2.57 -19.95 1.65
CA GLU A 169 -3.37 -20.67 2.65
C GLU A 169 -3.33 -20.01 4.04
N GLU A 170 -2.27 -19.27 4.38
CA GLU A 170 -2.15 -18.52 5.63
C GLU A 170 -2.93 -17.18 5.62
N GLU A 171 -3.36 -16.69 4.44
CA GLU A 171 -4.15 -15.45 4.29
C GLU A 171 -5.68 -15.69 4.20
N ILE A 172 -6.14 -16.94 4.21
CA ILE A 172 -7.57 -17.32 4.25
C ILE A 172 -7.99 -17.72 5.65
#